data_6c7be69f0cdf680d756affbab9cc4e68
#
_entry.id   6c7be69f0cdf680d756affbab9cc4e68
#
_cell.length_a   1.000
_cell.length_b   1.000
_cell.length_c   1.000
_cell.angle_alpha   90.00
_cell.angle_beta   90.00
_cell.angle_gamma   90.00
#
_symmetry.space_group_name_H-M   'P 1'
#
loop_
_entity.id
_entity.type
_entity.pdbx_description
1 polymer ?
#
loop_
_entity_poly.entity_id
_entity_poly.type
_entity_poly.pdbx_seq_one_letter_code
_entity_poly.pdbx_strand_id
1 'polypeptide(L)'
;MASTTANPPLPPLTHILETCIYVRDIAASAKFYQETLGIAPFFESPRVTGFSLGVTTLLLFELGQTNSDVHTPTGTIPHHGPSPRVLASLQDKTDGHGEEEQSLKQHFCLAVQSPEQVEQWEGHLQAKGVKLLSRMGWERGGKSVYFEDLDGHVVEIASRGVWPHY
;
A
#
# COMPACT_ATOMS: atom_id res chain seq x y z
N MET A 1 -14.39 33.62 39.37
CA MET A 1 -13.53 32.45 39.17
C MET A 1 -14.12 31.63 38.02
N ALA A 2 -13.49 31.68 36.86
CA ALA A 2 -13.97 30.91 35.69
C ALA A 2 -13.54 29.44 35.87
N SER A 3 -14.52 28.55 35.96
CA SER A 3 -14.30 27.11 35.99
C SER A 3 -13.81 26.68 34.61
N THR A 4 -12.52 26.36 34.48
CA THR A 4 -11.97 25.67 33.30
C THR A 4 -12.47 24.24 33.32
N THR A 5 -13.57 23.97 32.64
CA THR A 5 -13.97 22.58 32.34
C THR A 5 -12.92 21.97 31.42
N ALA A 6 -12.07 21.09 31.97
CA ALA A 6 -11.15 20.31 31.16
C ALA A 6 -11.95 19.47 30.16
N ASN A 7 -11.61 19.56 28.88
CA ASN A 7 -12.20 18.68 27.87
C ASN A 7 -11.98 17.21 28.26
N PRO A 8 -12.95 16.34 28.06
CA PRO A 8 -12.75 14.91 28.29
C PRO A 8 -11.59 14.39 27.41
N PRO A 9 -10.85 13.38 27.88
CA PRO A 9 -9.76 12.81 27.11
C PRO A 9 -10.27 12.25 25.77
N LEU A 10 -9.51 12.46 24.70
CA LEU A 10 -9.86 11.90 23.39
C LEU A 10 -9.77 10.36 23.42
N PRO A 11 -10.65 9.66 22.71
CA PRO A 11 -10.54 8.21 22.57
C PRO A 11 -9.23 7.85 21.84
N PRO A 12 -8.59 6.73 22.21
CA PRO A 12 -7.34 6.32 21.58
C PRO A 12 -7.54 5.90 20.13
N LEU A 13 -6.59 6.23 19.25
CA LEU A 13 -6.46 5.61 17.94
C LEU A 13 -5.81 4.23 18.12
N THR A 14 -6.35 3.20 17.46
CA THR A 14 -5.94 1.80 17.68
C THR A 14 -4.98 1.27 16.64
N HIS A 15 -5.21 1.59 15.34
CA HIS A 15 -4.42 1.11 14.20
C HIS A 15 -4.71 1.95 12.95
N ILE A 16 -3.95 1.70 11.90
CA ILE A 16 -4.26 2.20 10.55
C ILE A 16 -5.31 1.27 9.96
N LEU A 17 -6.53 1.77 9.74
CA LEU A 17 -7.64 0.98 9.21
C LEU A 17 -7.42 0.59 7.75
N GLU A 18 -6.89 1.54 6.95
CA GLU A 18 -6.63 1.32 5.53
C GLU A 18 -5.34 2.03 5.09
N THR A 19 -4.68 1.45 4.10
CA THR A 19 -3.62 2.10 3.34
C THR A 19 -3.98 2.04 1.87
N CYS A 20 -3.54 3.04 1.09
CA CYS A 20 -3.84 3.08 -0.33
C CYS A 20 -2.59 3.30 -1.17
N ILE A 21 -2.59 2.69 -2.36
CA ILE A 21 -1.62 2.92 -3.42
C ILE A 21 -2.33 3.26 -4.72
N TYR A 22 -1.63 3.93 -5.62
CA TYR A 22 -2.16 4.38 -6.91
C TYR A 22 -1.51 3.60 -8.03
N VAL A 23 -2.33 2.92 -8.83
CA VAL A 23 -1.90 2.01 -9.90
C VAL A 23 -2.37 2.50 -11.27
N ARG A 24 -1.62 2.20 -12.33
CA ARG A 24 -1.95 2.61 -13.71
C ARG A 24 -3.04 1.76 -14.35
N ASP A 25 -3.09 0.48 -13.99
CA ASP A 25 -4.08 -0.49 -14.46
C ASP A 25 -4.57 -1.29 -13.26
N ILE A 26 -5.75 -0.92 -12.78
CA ILE A 26 -6.31 -1.51 -11.56
C ILE A 26 -6.61 -3.01 -11.73
N ALA A 27 -6.99 -3.45 -12.93
CA ALA A 27 -7.29 -4.86 -13.17
C ALA A 27 -6.01 -5.71 -13.17
N ALA A 28 -4.95 -5.23 -13.82
CA ALA A 28 -3.65 -5.89 -13.82
C ALA A 28 -3.05 -5.94 -12.42
N SER A 29 -3.08 -4.82 -11.68
CA SER A 29 -2.55 -4.75 -10.31
C SER A 29 -3.37 -5.57 -9.32
N ALA A 30 -4.70 -5.58 -9.42
CA ALA A 30 -5.55 -6.44 -8.61
C ALA A 30 -5.22 -7.92 -8.82
N LYS A 31 -5.07 -8.34 -10.07
CA LYS A 31 -4.66 -9.70 -10.42
C LYS A 31 -3.27 -10.03 -9.87
N PHE A 32 -2.30 -9.12 -10.01
CA PHE A 32 -0.96 -9.30 -9.46
C PHE A 32 -0.99 -9.54 -7.95
N TYR A 33 -1.68 -8.70 -7.18
CA TYR A 33 -1.77 -8.85 -5.73
C TYR A 33 -2.53 -10.11 -5.33
N GLN A 34 -3.61 -10.46 -6.03
CA GLN A 34 -4.34 -11.71 -5.79
C GLN A 34 -3.45 -12.94 -6.01
N GLU A 35 -2.71 -12.99 -7.12
CA GLU A 35 -1.85 -14.13 -7.46
C GLU A 35 -0.59 -14.19 -6.61
N THR A 36 -0.04 -13.03 -6.22
CA THR A 36 1.19 -12.91 -5.44
C THR A 36 0.96 -13.15 -3.96
N LEU A 37 -0.09 -12.54 -3.38
CA LEU A 37 -0.38 -12.64 -1.96
C LEU A 37 -1.35 -13.78 -1.61
N GLY A 38 -2.01 -14.37 -2.61
CA GLY A 38 -2.98 -15.45 -2.41
C GLY A 38 -4.28 -14.99 -1.75
N ILE A 39 -4.62 -13.69 -1.85
CA ILE A 39 -5.83 -13.09 -1.26
C ILE A 39 -6.76 -12.59 -2.36
N ALA A 40 -8.05 -12.93 -2.27
CA ALA A 40 -9.04 -12.41 -3.18
C ALA A 40 -9.49 -11.00 -2.74
N PRO A 41 -9.78 -10.08 -3.69
CA PRO A 41 -10.38 -8.81 -3.35
C PRO A 41 -11.79 -9.04 -2.78
N PHE A 42 -12.18 -8.25 -1.78
CA PHE A 42 -13.55 -8.26 -1.24
C PHE A 42 -14.46 -7.22 -1.91
N PHE A 43 -13.84 -6.28 -2.62
CA PHE A 43 -14.54 -5.22 -3.33
C PHE A 43 -13.74 -4.85 -4.59
N GLU A 44 -14.44 -4.69 -5.72
CA GLU A 44 -13.86 -4.30 -7.00
C GLU A 44 -14.75 -3.28 -7.71
N SER A 45 -14.15 -2.27 -8.29
CA SER A 45 -14.77 -1.31 -9.19
C SER A 45 -13.72 -0.77 -10.17
N PRO A 46 -14.11 -0.06 -11.24
CA PRO A 46 -13.14 0.57 -12.14
C PRO A 46 -12.26 1.62 -11.48
N ARG A 47 -12.60 2.08 -10.30
CA ARG A 47 -11.90 3.14 -9.57
C ARG A 47 -11.03 2.61 -8.44
N VAL A 48 -11.49 1.58 -7.74
CA VAL A 48 -10.84 1.07 -6.53
C VAL A 48 -11.10 -0.42 -6.33
N THR A 49 -10.06 -1.14 -5.92
CA THR A 49 -10.12 -2.54 -5.50
C THR A 49 -9.61 -2.65 -4.07
N GLY A 50 -10.31 -3.42 -3.23
CA GLY A 50 -9.99 -3.59 -1.81
C GLY A 50 -9.62 -5.01 -1.43
N PHE A 51 -8.53 -5.17 -0.66
CA PHE A 51 -8.06 -6.43 -0.10
C PHE A 51 -8.08 -6.37 1.43
N SER A 52 -8.62 -7.43 2.05
CA SER A 52 -8.62 -7.56 3.51
C SER A 52 -7.32 -8.19 4.00
N LEU A 53 -6.62 -7.50 4.90
CA LEU A 53 -5.37 -7.93 5.53
C LEU A 53 -5.57 -7.99 7.06
N GLY A 54 -6.42 -8.89 7.52
CA GLY A 54 -6.81 -8.97 8.93
C GLY A 54 -7.66 -7.78 9.34
N VAL A 55 -7.13 -6.89 10.18
CA VAL A 55 -7.83 -5.68 10.66
C VAL A 55 -7.56 -4.45 9.80
N THR A 56 -6.72 -4.58 8.77
CA THR A 56 -6.31 -3.48 7.88
C THR A 56 -6.78 -3.78 6.45
N THR A 57 -7.11 -2.76 5.70
CA THR A 57 -7.47 -2.85 4.28
C THR A 57 -6.36 -2.27 3.42
N LEU A 58 -5.99 -2.98 2.34
CA LEU A 58 -5.20 -2.42 1.25
C LEU A 58 -6.15 -2.00 0.13
N LEU A 59 -6.09 -0.73 -0.27
CA LEU A 59 -6.85 -0.18 -1.39
C LEU A 59 -5.92 0.13 -2.56
N LEU A 60 -6.25 -0.40 -3.74
CA LEU A 60 -5.66 0.01 -5.00
C LEU A 60 -6.59 1.02 -5.65
N PHE A 61 -6.09 2.22 -5.95
CA PHE A 61 -6.84 3.23 -6.69
C PHE A 61 -6.29 3.38 -8.11
N GLU A 62 -7.18 3.39 -9.09
CA GLU A 62 -6.82 3.74 -10.46
C GLU A 62 -6.30 5.17 -10.51
N LEU A 63 -5.14 5.37 -11.12
CA LEU A 63 -4.44 6.65 -11.18
C LEU A 63 -5.30 7.71 -11.89
N GLY A 64 -5.56 8.83 -11.23
CA GLY A 64 -6.40 9.91 -11.73
C GLY A 64 -7.89 9.78 -11.40
N GLN A 65 -8.35 8.65 -10.89
CA GLN A 65 -9.78 8.45 -10.55
C GLN A 65 -10.17 9.01 -9.17
N THR A 66 -9.24 9.62 -8.45
CA THR A 66 -9.47 10.22 -7.13
C THR A 66 -9.25 11.73 -7.09
N ASN A 67 -9.13 12.38 -8.26
CA ASN A 67 -8.79 13.80 -8.40
C ASN A 67 -9.98 14.76 -8.24
N SER A 68 -11.15 14.26 -7.85
CA SER A 68 -12.34 15.05 -7.53
C SER A 68 -13.05 14.49 -6.31
N ASP A 69 -13.71 15.37 -5.56
CA ASP A 69 -14.51 15.00 -4.41
C ASP A 69 -15.66 14.06 -4.80
N VAL A 70 -15.97 13.10 -3.92
CA VAL A 70 -17.14 12.22 -4.08
C VAL A 70 -18.24 12.67 -3.12
N HIS A 71 -19.31 13.23 -3.66
CA HIS A 71 -20.45 13.65 -2.89
C HIS A 71 -21.45 12.50 -2.71
N THR A 72 -21.86 12.26 -1.46
CA THR A 72 -22.85 11.26 -1.08
C THR A 72 -23.97 11.93 -0.29
N PRO A 73 -25.14 11.28 -0.11
CA PRO A 73 -26.20 11.82 0.74
C PRO A 73 -25.81 12.09 2.19
N THR A 74 -24.75 11.43 2.68
CA THR A 74 -24.30 11.49 4.08
C THR A 74 -23.03 12.31 4.28
N GLY A 75 -22.39 12.78 3.22
CA GLY A 75 -21.17 13.59 3.32
C GLY A 75 -20.33 13.60 2.06
N THR A 76 -19.15 14.16 2.16
CA THR A 76 -18.20 14.27 1.05
C THR A 76 -16.91 13.54 1.40
N ILE A 77 -16.46 12.68 0.50
CA ILE A 77 -15.09 12.11 0.55
C ILE A 77 -14.22 13.07 -0.25
N PRO A 78 -13.25 13.74 0.38
CA PRO A 78 -12.35 14.67 -0.31
C PRO A 78 -11.51 13.95 -1.38
N HIS A 79 -11.17 14.67 -2.44
CA HIS A 79 -10.21 14.19 -3.42
C HIS A 79 -8.83 13.95 -2.76
N HIS A 80 -8.11 12.98 -3.29
CA HIS A 80 -6.80 12.59 -2.78
C HIS A 80 -5.92 12.01 -3.91
N GLY A 81 -4.62 11.83 -3.65
CA GLY A 81 -3.68 11.27 -4.61
C GLY A 81 -2.76 12.31 -5.24
N PRO A 82 -2.10 11.96 -6.34
CA PRO A 82 -1.14 12.83 -7.00
C PRO A 82 -1.77 14.15 -7.46
N SER A 83 -1.05 15.26 -7.29
CA SER A 83 -1.47 16.54 -7.85
C SER A 83 -1.60 16.46 -9.39
N PRO A 84 -2.38 17.35 -10.03
CA PRO A 84 -2.55 17.32 -11.49
C PRO A 84 -1.23 17.36 -12.28
N ARG A 85 -0.23 18.08 -11.77
CA ARG A 85 1.10 18.14 -12.39
C ARG A 85 1.84 16.80 -12.31
N VAL A 86 1.81 16.15 -11.15
CA VAL A 86 2.43 14.85 -10.94
C VAL A 86 1.70 13.79 -11.74
N LEU A 87 0.36 13.83 -11.76
CA LEU A 87 -0.45 12.91 -12.53
C LEU A 87 -0.13 13.01 -14.04
N ALA A 88 -0.04 14.22 -14.59
CA ALA A 88 0.33 14.42 -15.99
C ALA A 88 1.71 13.81 -16.31
N SER A 89 2.70 14.02 -15.42
CA SER A 89 4.04 13.44 -15.57
C SER A 89 4.03 11.90 -15.53
N LEU A 90 3.22 11.29 -14.66
CA LEU A 90 3.09 9.83 -14.56
C LEU A 90 2.35 9.20 -15.75
N GLN A 91 1.51 9.97 -16.43
CA GLN A 91 0.72 9.53 -17.60
C GLN A 91 1.41 9.82 -18.95
N ASP A 92 2.42 10.68 -18.94
CA ASP A 92 3.15 11.03 -20.17
C ASP A 92 4.10 9.89 -20.56
N LYS A 93 3.75 9.20 -21.66
CA LYS A 93 4.55 8.11 -22.24
C LYS A 93 5.49 8.59 -23.36
N THR A 94 5.60 9.92 -23.56
CA THR A 94 6.21 10.47 -24.79
C THR A 94 7.72 10.65 -24.73
N ASP A 95 8.35 10.57 -23.57
CA ASP A 95 9.79 10.77 -23.45
C ASP A 95 10.55 9.45 -23.67
N GLY A 96 10.67 9.08 -24.95
CA GLY A 96 11.44 7.92 -25.45
C GLY A 96 12.96 7.99 -25.23
N HIS A 97 13.43 8.65 -24.20
CA HIS A 97 14.80 8.66 -23.75
C HIS A 97 14.90 7.83 -22.47
N GLY A 98 15.20 6.55 -22.60
CA GLY A 98 15.90 5.63 -21.72
C GLY A 98 15.96 5.83 -20.20
N GLU A 99 15.15 6.68 -19.63
CA GLU A 99 15.08 6.94 -18.20
C GLU A 99 13.98 6.08 -17.57
N GLU A 100 14.20 5.63 -16.35
CA GLU A 100 13.26 4.81 -15.57
C GLU A 100 11.84 5.37 -15.67
N GLU A 101 10.89 4.52 -16.04
CA GLU A 101 9.47 4.88 -16.10
C GLU A 101 9.06 5.55 -14.79
N GLN A 102 8.54 6.79 -14.88
CA GLN A 102 8.19 7.55 -13.69
C GLN A 102 7.13 6.80 -12.87
N SER A 103 7.41 6.57 -11.59
CA SER A 103 6.54 5.87 -10.66
C SER A 103 6.43 6.67 -9.35
N LEU A 104 5.31 6.54 -8.68
CA LEU A 104 5.14 7.10 -7.33
C LEU A 104 6.05 6.43 -6.30
N LYS A 105 6.50 5.20 -6.58
CA LYS A 105 7.33 4.39 -5.66
C LYS A 105 6.82 4.43 -4.21
N GLN A 106 5.51 4.30 -4.04
CA GLN A 106 4.92 4.22 -2.71
C GLN A 106 5.47 2.98 -2.00
N HIS A 107 5.50 3.04 -0.68
CA HIS A 107 5.97 1.94 0.15
C HIS A 107 4.93 1.57 1.20
N PHE A 108 4.72 0.27 1.40
CA PHE A 108 3.97 -0.28 2.53
C PHE A 108 4.56 -1.63 2.95
N CYS A 109 4.28 -2.01 4.19
CA CYS A 109 4.82 -3.23 4.80
C CYS A 109 3.71 -4.16 5.25
N LEU A 110 3.80 -5.42 4.86
CA LEU A 110 2.96 -6.53 5.29
C LEU A 110 3.63 -7.29 6.44
N ALA A 111 2.86 -7.57 7.48
CA ALA A 111 3.36 -8.16 8.70
C ALA A 111 3.23 -9.68 8.72
N VAL A 112 4.28 -10.37 9.14
CA VAL A 112 4.28 -11.80 9.46
C VAL A 112 4.86 -12.03 10.86
N GLN A 113 4.60 -13.20 11.46
CA GLN A 113 4.89 -13.42 12.88
C GLN A 113 6.36 -13.74 13.16
N SER A 114 7.09 -14.35 12.21
CA SER A 114 8.47 -14.79 12.47
C SER A 114 9.40 -14.61 11.26
N PRO A 115 10.72 -14.57 11.49
CA PRO A 115 11.72 -14.52 10.41
C PRO A 115 11.62 -15.68 9.42
N GLU A 116 11.25 -16.89 9.87
CA GLU A 116 11.09 -18.07 9.01
C GLU A 116 9.92 -17.88 8.05
N GLN A 117 8.87 -17.15 8.46
CA GLN A 117 7.77 -16.82 7.55
C GLN A 117 8.19 -15.81 6.48
N VAL A 118 9.12 -14.89 6.77
CA VAL A 118 9.70 -14.03 5.74
C VAL A 118 10.47 -14.85 4.69
N GLU A 119 11.24 -15.85 5.12
CA GLU A 119 11.97 -16.76 4.21
C GLU A 119 11.01 -17.60 3.35
N GLN A 120 9.88 -18.06 3.93
CA GLN A 120 8.84 -18.75 3.17
C GLN A 120 8.20 -17.84 2.11
N TRP A 121 7.91 -16.59 2.46
CA TRP A 121 7.40 -15.61 1.52
C TRP A 121 8.41 -15.27 0.44
N GLU A 122 9.68 -15.14 0.78
CA GLU A 122 10.75 -14.94 -0.21
C GLU A 122 10.77 -16.07 -1.24
N GLY A 123 10.76 -17.32 -0.79
CA GLY A 123 10.72 -18.49 -1.68
C GLY A 123 9.46 -18.51 -2.56
N HIS A 124 8.31 -18.13 -2.00
CA HIS A 124 7.06 -18.01 -2.74
C HIS A 124 7.12 -16.93 -3.83
N LEU A 125 7.61 -15.72 -3.49
CA LEU A 125 7.77 -14.62 -4.45
C LEU A 125 8.71 -15.00 -5.59
N GLN A 126 9.84 -15.66 -5.28
CA GLN A 126 10.78 -16.17 -6.29
C GLN A 126 10.12 -17.20 -7.21
N ALA A 127 9.36 -18.15 -6.65
CA ALA A 127 8.64 -19.17 -7.42
C ALA A 127 7.57 -18.55 -8.34
N LYS A 128 7.01 -17.41 -7.97
CA LYS A 128 6.08 -16.60 -8.79
C LYS A 128 6.78 -15.70 -9.81
N GLY A 129 8.11 -15.62 -9.81
CA GLY A 129 8.86 -14.74 -10.70
C GLY A 129 8.76 -13.26 -10.35
N VAL A 130 8.37 -12.94 -9.09
CA VAL A 130 8.27 -11.56 -8.62
C VAL A 130 9.67 -10.97 -8.44
N LYS A 131 9.87 -9.73 -8.89
CA LYS A 131 11.15 -9.01 -8.79
C LYS A 131 11.46 -8.66 -7.34
N LEU A 132 12.39 -9.40 -6.74
CA LEU A 132 12.92 -9.06 -5.41
C LEU A 132 13.91 -7.90 -5.52
N LEU A 133 13.79 -6.94 -4.61
CA LEU A 133 14.66 -5.76 -4.55
C LEU A 133 15.79 -5.97 -3.55
N SER A 134 15.48 -6.39 -2.33
CA SER A 134 16.47 -6.57 -1.26
C SER A 134 15.95 -7.43 -0.12
N ARG A 135 16.85 -7.72 0.82
CA ARG A 135 16.61 -8.39 2.10
C ARG A 135 17.24 -7.57 3.21
N MET A 136 16.63 -7.60 4.39
CA MET A 136 17.19 -6.93 5.57
C MET A 136 17.07 -7.83 6.81
N GLY A 137 18.15 -7.91 7.57
CA GLY A 137 18.16 -8.42 8.94
C GLY A 137 18.23 -7.26 9.93
N TRP A 138 17.33 -7.22 10.89
CA TRP A 138 17.21 -6.15 11.86
C TRP A 138 17.88 -6.52 13.18
N GLU A 139 18.44 -5.54 13.91
CA GLU A 139 19.17 -5.74 15.14
C GLU A 139 18.39 -6.52 16.22
N ARG A 140 17.05 -6.40 16.23
CA ARG A 140 16.17 -7.12 17.16
C ARG A 140 15.78 -8.52 16.70
N GLY A 141 16.45 -9.05 15.67
CA GLY A 141 16.22 -10.39 15.13
C GLY A 141 15.11 -10.47 14.09
N GLY A 142 14.44 -9.36 13.77
CA GLY A 142 13.47 -9.31 12.67
C GLY A 142 14.15 -9.47 11.30
N LYS A 143 13.37 -9.90 10.32
CA LYS A 143 13.77 -9.96 8.90
C LYS A 143 12.75 -9.26 8.03
N SER A 144 13.22 -8.77 6.87
CA SER A 144 12.37 -8.24 5.81
C SER A 144 12.83 -8.73 4.45
N VAL A 145 11.87 -8.91 3.55
CA VAL A 145 12.09 -9.04 2.10
C VAL A 145 11.32 -7.93 1.39
N TYR A 146 11.94 -7.34 0.39
CA TYR A 146 11.37 -6.26 -0.42
C TYR A 146 11.19 -6.73 -1.84
N PHE A 147 10.03 -6.41 -2.42
CA PHE A 147 9.74 -6.69 -3.82
C PHE A 147 9.05 -5.50 -4.48
N GLU A 148 9.01 -5.52 -5.80
CA GLU A 148 8.40 -4.49 -6.62
C GLU A 148 7.12 -5.00 -7.24
N ASP A 149 6.07 -4.18 -7.22
CA ASP A 149 4.83 -4.46 -7.93
C ASP A 149 4.90 -3.96 -9.39
N LEU A 150 3.78 -4.06 -10.11
CA LEU A 150 3.70 -3.68 -11.54
C LEU A 150 3.88 -2.18 -11.79
N ASP A 151 3.63 -1.35 -10.78
CA ASP A 151 3.73 0.12 -10.85
C ASP A 151 5.06 0.64 -10.26
N GLY A 152 5.94 -0.26 -9.83
CA GLY A 152 7.22 0.08 -9.20
C GLY A 152 7.08 0.45 -7.72
N HIS A 153 5.96 0.15 -7.09
CA HIS A 153 5.84 0.33 -5.63
C HIS A 153 6.70 -0.69 -4.89
N VAL A 154 7.27 -0.23 -3.78
CA VAL A 154 8.11 -1.07 -2.92
C VAL A 154 7.23 -1.71 -1.85
N VAL A 155 7.04 -3.01 -1.95
CA VAL A 155 6.32 -3.80 -0.97
C VAL A 155 7.30 -4.53 -0.07
N GLU A 156 7.12 -4.41 1.24
CA GLU A 156 7.90 -5.12 2.24
C GLU A 156 7.05 -6.20 2.89
N ILE A 157 7.63 -7.37 3.15
CA ILE A 157 7.10 -8.36 4.09
C ILE A 157 8.09 -8.45 5.23
N ALA A 158 7.62 -8.16 6.46
CA ALA A 158 8.48 -8.06 7.63
C ALA A 158 7.95 -8.86 8.82
N SER A 159 8.88 -9.43 9.58
CA SER A 159 8.57 -10.16 10.81
C SER A 159 8.61 -9.27 12.05
N ARG A 160 8.18 -9.84 13.18
CA ARG A 160 8.45 -9.26 14.50
C ARG A 160 9.93 -8.99 14.68
N GLY A 161 10.25 -7.94 15.45
CA GLY A 161 11.62 -7.51 15.70
C GLY A 161 12.13 -6.41 14.75
N VAL A 162 11.30 -5.96 13.80
CA VAL A 162 11.58 -4.75 13.01
C VAL A 162 11.37 -3.49 13.85
N TRP A 163 10.24 -3.40 14.52
CA TRP A 163 9.90 -2.26 15.39
C TRP A 163 9.86 -2.67 16.88
N PRO A 164 10.12 -1.72 17.81
CA PRO A 164 10.09 -2.02 19.24
C PRO A 164 8.74 -2.55 19.76
N HIS A 165 7.66 -2.19 19.10
CA HIS A 165 6.29 -2.53 19.47
C HIS A 165 5.69 -3.67 18.62
N TYR A 166 6.49 -4.23 17.74
CA TYR A 166 6.06 -5.29 16.84
C TYR A 166 7.07 -6.44 16.78
#